data_19870a1bb4b2e91e0ef0685a8a024156
#
_entry.id   19870a1bb4b2e91e0ef0685a8a024156
#
_cell.length_a   1.000
_cell.length_b   1.000
_cell.length_c   1.000
_cell.angle_alpha   90.00
_cell.angle_beta   90.00
_cell.angle_gamma   90.00
#
_symmetry.space_group_name_H-M   'P 1'
#
loop_
_entity.id
_entity.type
_entity.pdbx_description
1 polymer ?
#
loop_
_entity_poly.entity_id
_entity_poly.type
_entity_poly.pdbx_seq_one_letter_code
_entity_poly.pdbx_strand_id
1 'polypeptide(L)'
;MLNLNINLTSKKWLIVGGGKVATRRVKKILDEMGEVKLVSPKITTTLERLEEKNKNLKIIKRKFRKSDIEKQDFILACTDDKKINKDIAAYGKSKKIFVCNASDKEDNDFFFTSTVNVNKDIKINFSTNGKNASFTKLIRMTLEKDLKKKIIELYKKVK
;
A
#
# COMPACT_ATOMS: atom_id res chain seq x y z
N MET A 1 5.26 17.32 -3.73
CA MET A 1 4.24 16.33 -3.27
C MET A 1 4.08 16.49 -1.76
N LEU A 2 2.84 16.59 -1.28
CA LEU A 2 2.51 16.77 0.13
C LEU A 2 2.42 15.41 0.84
N ASN A 3 3.02 15.28 2.03
CA ASN A 3 2.86 14.10 2.87
C ASN A 3 1.59 14.25 3.72
N LEU A 4 0.70 13.28 3.59
CA LEU A 4 -0.56 13.23 4.33
C LEU A 4 -0.68 11.89 5.08
N ASN A 5 -1.35 11.91 6.22
CA ASN A 5 -1.85 10.71 6.86
C ASN A 5 -3.32 10.54 6.49
N ILE A 6 -3.67 9.39 5.93
CA ILE A 6 -5.03 9.08 5.50
C ILE A 6 -5.60 8.02 6.44
N ASN A 7 -6.77 8.30 7.02
CA ASN A 7 -7.51 7.28 7.74
C ASN A 7 -8.11 6.29 6.73
N LEU A 8 -7.69 5.02 6.82
CA LEU A 8 -8.12 3.96 5.92
C LEU A 8 -9.33 3.18 6.42
N THR A 9 -9.86 3.49 7.60
CA THR A 9 -11.05 2.81 8.14
C THR A 9 -12.20 2.89 7.13
N SER A 10 -12.74 1.75 6.74
CA SER A 10 -13.82 1.61 5.73
C SER A 10 -13.47 2.13 4.32
N LYS A 11 -12.20 2.43 4.04
CA LYS A 11 -11.76 2.79 2.68
C LYS A 11 -11.58 1.54 1.84
N LYS A 12 -12.14 1.59 0.62
CA LYS A 12 -12.17 0.46 -0.32
C LYS A 12 -11.02 0.51 -1.30
N TRP A 13 -10.24 -0.54 -1.27
CA TRP A 13 -9.07 -0.70 -2.12
C TRP A 13 -9.28 -1.79 -3.16
N LEU A 14 -9.04 -1.46 -4.42
CA LEU A 14 -8.83 -2.45 -5.46
C LEU A 14 -7.33 -2.68 -5.64
N ILE A 15 -6.89 -3.93 -5.50
CA ILE A 15 -5.53 -4.34 -5.84
C ILE A 15 -5.60 -5.29 -7.02
N VAL A 16 -4.94 -4.94 -8.12
CA VAL A 16 -4.86 -5.80 -9.31
C VAL A 16 -3.44 -6.34 -9.43
N GLY A 17 -3.32 -7.67 -9.30
CA GLY A 17 -2.06 -8.40 -9.19
C GLY A 17 -1.94 -9.13 -7.85
N GLY A 18 -1.29 -10.30 -7.83
CA GLY A 18 -1.22 -11.19 -6.67
C GLY A 18 0.20 -11.56 -6.23
N GLY A 19 1.21 -10.80 -6.69
CA GLY A 19 2.62 -11.04 -6.41
C GLY A 19 3.13 -10.46 -5.09
N LYS A 20 4.45 -10.38 -4.95
CA LYS A 20 5.14 -9.85 -3.73
C LYS A 20 4.76 -8.42 -3.40
N VAL A 21 4.55 -7.55 -4.42
CA VAL A 21 4.14 -6.15 -4.22
C VAL A 21 2.75 -6.10 -3.61
N ALA A 22 1.78 -6.79 -4.22
CA ALA A 22 0.41 -6.91 -3.71
C ALA A 22 0.39 -7.40 -2.26
N THR A 23 1.07 -8.52 -1.97
CA THR A 23 1.13 -9.11 -0.63
C THR A 23 1.58 -8.11 0.43
N ARG A 24 2.64 -7.34 0.14
CA ARG A 24 3.16 -6.33 1.06
C ARG A 24 2.18 -5.18 1.29
N ARG A 25 1.45 -4.77 0.25
CA ARG A 25 0.49 -3.66 0.34
C ARG A 25 -0.80 -4.06 1.02
N VAL A 26 -1.31 -5.25 0.71
CA VAL A 26 -2.47 -5.83 1.40
C VAL A 26 -2.25 -5.83 2.91
N LYS A 27 -1.11 -6.36 3.39
CA LYS A 27 -0.80 -6.34 4.83
C LYS A 27 -0.92 -4.95 5.43
N LYS A 28 -0.24 -3.95 4.83
CA LYS A 28 -0.26 -2.57 5.34
C LYS A 28 -1.67 -1.95 5.37
N ILE A 29 -2.49 -2.24 4.38
CA ILE A 29 -3.85 -1.70 4.30
C ILE A 29 -4.75 -2.35 5.35
N LEU A 30 -4.63 -3.66 5.53
CA LEU A 30 -5.38 -4.40 6.56
C LEU A 30 -4.96 -3.98 7.98
N ASP A 31 -3.67 -3.73 8.23
CA ASP A 31 -3.16 -3.22 9.52
C ASP A 31 -3.79 -1.86 9.89
N GLU A 32 -4.24 -1.08 8.90
CA GLU A 32 -4.91 0.21 9.07
C GLU A 32 -6.45 0.12 8.83
N MET A 33 -7.03 -1.06 8.96
CA MET A 33 -8.48 -1.31 8.89
C MET A 33 -9.13 -0.99 7.52
N GLY A 34 -8.35 -0.93 6.44
CA GLY A 34 -8.89 -0.77 5.09
C GLY A 34 -9.55 -2.05 4.56
N GLU A 35 -10.53 -1.89 3.68
CA GLU A 35 -11.17 -2.99 2.96
C GLU A 35 -10.46 -3.25 1.63
N VAL A 36 -10.09 -4.50 1.36
CA VAL A 36 -9.32 -4.86 0.17
C VAL A 36 -10.08 -5.85 -0.70
N LYS A 37 -10.33 -5.48 -1.96
CA LYS A 37 -10.67 -6.38 -3.05
C LYS A 37 -9.42 -6.62 -3.89
N LEU A 38 -8.90 -7.85 -3.90
CA LEU A 38 -7.76 -8.23 -4.72
C LEU A 38 -8.23 -9.06 -5.91
N VAL A 39 -7.80 -8.68 -7.11
CA VAL A 39 -8.12 -9.40 -8.36
C VAL A 39 -6.84 -9.86 -9.03
N SER A 40 -6.65 -11.17 -9.13
CA SER A 40 -5.49 -11.75 -9.81
C SER A 40 -5.75 -13.22 -10.15
N PRO A 41 -5.34 -13.73 -11.33
CA PRO A 41 -5.44 -15.17 -11.64
C PRO A 41 -4.51 -16.04 -10.79
N LYS A 42 -3.40 -15.46 -10.31
CA LYS A 42 -2.42 -16.16 -9.47
C LYS A 42 -2.10 -15.30 -8.26
N ILE A 43 -1.98 -15.91 -7.10
CA ILE A 43 -1.67 -15.25 -5.83
C ILE A 43 -0.60 -16.01 -5.07
N THR A 44 0.03 -15.32 -4.11
CA THR A 44 0.98 -15.98 -3.18
C THR A 44 0.23 -16.74 -2.09
N THR A 45 0.83 -17.80 -1.56
CA THR A 45 0.31 -18.55 -0.39
C THR A 45 0.09 -17.65 0.83
N THR A 46 0.88 -16.58 0.96
CA THR A 46 0.70 -15.58 2.02
C THR A 46 -0.62 -14.83 1.87
N LEU A 47 -1.05 -14.50 0.65
CA LEU A 47 -2.34 -13.85 0.40
C LEU A 47 -3.51 -14.77 0.71
N GLU A 48 -3.39 -16.07 0.39
CA GLU A 48 -4.41 -17.06 0.75
C GLU A 48 -4.61 -17.11 2.27
N ARG A 49 -3.52 -17.26 3.04
CA ARG A 49 -3.57 -17.26 4.50
C ARG A 49 -4.08 -15.94 5.11
N LEU A 50 -3.85 -14.82 4.43
CA LEU A 50 -4.38 -13.52 4.88
C LEU A 50 -5.88 -13.43 4.67
N GLU A 51 -6.41 -13.94 3.57
CA GLU A 51 -7.86 -13.96 3.30
C GLU A 51 -8.60 -14.79 4.34
N GLU A 52 -8.08 -15.97 4.70
CA GLU A 52 -8.66 -16.83 5.74
C GLU A 52 -8.79 -16.13 7.10
N LYS A 53 -7.87 -15.20 7.41
CA LYS A 53 -7.77 -14.55 8.72
C LYS A 53 -8.38 -13.15 8.78
N ASN A 54 -8.75 -12.56 7.64
CA ASN A 54 -9.15 -11.15 7.58
C ASN A 54 -10.44 -10.98 6.79
N LYS A 55 -11.52 -10.62 7.48
CA LYS A 55 -12.84 -10.35 6.86
C LYS A 55 -12.81 -9.16 5.89
N ASN A 56 -11.84 -8.26 6.04
CA ASN A 56 -11.66 -7.07 5.20
C ASN A 56 -10.87 -7.37 3.92
N LEU A 57 -10.47 -8.63 3.66
CA LEU A 57 -9.81 -9.04 2.42
C LEU A 57 -10.71 -9.99 1.65
N LYS A 58 -11.01 -9.63 0.40
CA LYS A 58 -11.68 -10.50 -0.57
C LYS A 58 -10.80 -10.70 -1.80
N ILE A 59 -10.48 -11.96 -2.12
CA ILE A 59 -9.66 -12.31 -3.28
C ILE A 59 -10.55 -12.91 -4.38
N ILE A 60 -10.33 -12.46 -5.61
CA ILE A 60 -11.04 -12.93 -6.78
C ILE A 60 -10.00 -13.49 -7.77
N LYS A 61 -9.92 -14.82 -7.86
CA LYS A 61 -8.94 -15.54 -8.69
C LYS A 61 -9.34 -15.53 -10.17
N ARG A 62 -9.20 -14.39 -10.84
CA ARG A 62 -9.41 -14.20 -12.29
C ARG A 62 -8.66 -12.98 -12.81
N LYS A 63 -8.68 -12.78 -14.12
CA LYS A 63 -8.21 -11.53 -14.74
C LYS A 63 -9.09 -10.34 -14.34
N PHE A 64 -8.50 -9.17 -14.29
CA PHE A 64 -9.17 -7.89 -14.04
C PHE A 64 -10.27 -7.60 -15.09
N ARG A 65 -11.33 -6.94 -14.66
CA ARG A 65 -12.42 -6.40 -15.49
C ARG A 65 -12.66 -4.94 -15.11
N LYS A 66 -13.07 -4.11 -16.05
CA LYS A 66 -13.36 -2.67 -15.78
C LYS A 66 -14.38 -2.45 -14.65
N SER A 67 -15.36 -3.34 -14.52
CA SER A 67 -16.35 -3.31 -13.44
C SER A 67 -15.76 -3.52 -12.03
N ASP A 68 -14.52 -4.03 -11.92
CA ASP A 68 -13.88 -4.17 -10.61
C ASP A 68 -13.55 -2.84 -9.94
N ILE A 69 -13.43 -1.77 -10.73
CA ILE A 69 -13.11 -0.42 -10.27
C ILE A 69 -14.28 0.27 -9.56
N GLU A 70 -15.50 -0.19 -9.80
CA GLU A 70 -16.68 0.46 -9.26
C GLU A 70 -16.70 0.46 -7.73
N LYS A 71 -17.07 1.62 -7.15
CA LYS A 71 -17.17 1.83 -5.68
C LYS A 71 -15.86 1.62 -4.93
N GLN A 72 -14.73 1.91 -5.56
CA GLN A 72 -13.42 1.91 -4.90
C GLN A 72 -12.95 3.33 -4.61
N ASP A 73 -12.23 3.53 -3.49
CA ASP A 73 -11.59 4.80 -3.16
C ASP A 73 -10.17 4.86 -3.72
N PHE A 74 -9.48 3.71 -3.72
CA PHE A 74 -8.07 3.58 -4.13
C PHE A 74 -7.85 2.37 -5.04
N ILE A 75 -6.93 2.52 -5.97
CA ILE A 75 -6.49 1.43 -6.86
C ILE A 75 -4.98 1.28 -6.78
N LEU A 76 -4.52 0.02 -6.65
CA LEU A 76 -3.12 -0.36 -6.86
C LEU A 76 -3.04 -1.31 -8.05
N ALA A 77 -2.45 -0.86 -9.16
CA ALA A 77 -2.11 -1.70 -10.30
C ALA A 77 -0.67 -2.22 -10.13
N CYS A 78 -0.52 -3.53 -9.92
CA CYS A 78 0.77 -4.17 -9.67
C CYS A 78 0.86 -5.57 -10.28
N THR A 79 0.36 -5.70 -11.50
CA THR A 79 0.56 -6.91 -12.32
C THR A 79 1.96 -6.92 -12.93
N ASP A 80 2.37 -8.04 -13.51
CA ASP A 80 3.63 -8.15 -14.25
C ASP A 80 3.56 -7.49 -15.64
N ASP A 81 2.37 -7.13 -16.12
CA ASP A 81 2.12 -6.47 -17.41
C ASP A 81 1.97 -4.95 -17.21
N LYS A 82 2.98 -4.20 -17.67
CA LYS A 82 3.01 -2.73 -17.58
C LYS A 82 1.87 -2.06 -18.37
N LYS A 83 1.46 -2.65 -19.52
CA LYS A 83 0.38 -2.12 -20.34
C LYS A 83 -0.96 -2.22 -19.60
N ILE A 84 -1.23 -3.39 -19.02
CA ILE A 84 -2.43 -3.60 -18.19
C ILE A 84 -2.43 -2.63 -17.00
N ASN A 85 -1.30 -2.44 -16.32
CA ASN A 85 -1.20 -1.48 -15.22
C ASN A 85 -1.51 -0.06 -15.66
N LYS A 86 -1.03 0.37 -16.82
CA LYS A 86 -1.31 1.68 -17.40
C LYS A 86 -2.78 1.85 -17.76
N ASP A 87 -3.39 0.84 -18.37
CA ASP A 87 -4.81 0.86 -18.73
C ASP A 87 -5.71 0.94 -17.48
N ILE A 88 -5.37 0.21 -16.41
CA ILE A 88 -6.05 0.28 -15.12
C ILE A 88 -5.92 1.68 -14.53
N ALA A 89 -4.71 2.27 -14.55
CA ALA A 89 -4.46 3.59 -14.03
C ALA A 89 -5.26 4.66 -14.78
N ALA A 90 -5.22 4.66 -16.10
CA ALA A 90 -5.97 5.59 -16.93
C ALA A 90 -7.48 5.50 -16.67
N TYR A 91 -8.01 4.27 -16.60
CA TYR A 91 -9.43 4.07 -16.34
C TYR A 91 -9.82 4.49 -14.90
N GLY A 92 -9.00 4.18 -13.89
CA GLY A 92 -9.24 4.61 -12.51
C GLY A 92 -9.28 6.13 -12.38
N LYS A 93 -8.32 6.84 -12.98
CA LYS A 93 -8.27 8.31 -13.01
C LYS A 93 -9.49 8.92 -13.72
N SER A 94 -9.97 8.32 -14.82
CA SER A 94 -11.18 8.79 -15.50
C SER A 94 -12.44 8.71 -14.62
N LYS A 95 -12.40 7.84 -13.58
CA LYS A 95 -13.45 7.71 -12.56
C LYS A 95 -13.16 8.52 -11.30
N LYS A 96 -12.13 9.38 -11.30
CA LYS A 96 -11.70 10.21 -10.16
C LYS A 96 -11.32 9.39 -8.92
N ILE A 97 -10.79 8.17 -9.12
CA ILE A 97 -10.31 7.29 -8.06
C ILE A 97 -8.80 7.47 -7.95
N PHE A 98 -8.26 7.51 -6.73
CA PHE A 98 -6.82 7.61 -6.51
C PHE A 98 -6.09 6.34 -6.95
N VAL A 99 -5.08 6.50 -7.81
CA VAL A 99 -4.35 5.38 -8.41
C VAL A 99 -2.87 5.39 -8.06
N CYS A 100 -2.34 4.20 -7.77
CA CYS A 100 -0.91 3.92 -7.72
C CYS A 100 -0.59 2.80 -8.73
N ASN A 101 0.20 3.13 -9.75
CA ASN A 101 0.75 2.19 -10.72
C ASN A 101 2.16 1.77 -10.27
N ALA A 102 2.34 0.51 -9.86
CA ALA A 102 3.62 0.03 -9.34
C ALA A 102 4.73 -0.06 -10.42
N SER A 103 4.36 -0.02 -11.70
CA SER A 103 5.30 -0.12 -12.82
C SER A 103 5.71 1.22 -13.42
N ASP A 104 5.02 2.32 -13.05
CA ASP A 104 5.30 3.65 -13.57
C ASP A 104 5.11 4.70 -12.47
N LYS A 105 6.18 5.44 -12.15
CA LYS A 105 6.17 6.44 -11.08
C LYS A 105 5.47 7.73 -11.49
N GLU A 106 5.54 8.09 -12.76
CA GLU A 106 4.96 9.34 -13.27
C GLU A 106 3.43 9.28 -13.33
N ASP A 107 2.87 8.07 -13.32
CA ASP A 107 1.44 7.81 -13.44
C ASP A 107 0.74 7.60 -12.09
N ASN A 108 1.25 8.21 -11.00
CA ASN A 108 0.76 7.99 -9.65
C ASN A 108 0.13 9.23 -9.02
N ASP A 109 -1.07 9.07 -8.44
CA ASP A 109 -1.70 10.10 -7.61
C ASP A 109 -1.13 10.10 -6.18
N PHE A 110 -0.63 8.97 -5.72
CA PHE A 110 -0.03 8.81 -4.39
C PHE A 110 1.08 7.77 -4.36
N PHE A 111 1.92 7.84 -3.32
CA PHE A 111 2.97 6.85 -3.06
C PHE A 111 2.87 6.31 -1.64
N PHE A 112 3.24 5.06 -1.48
CA PHE A 112 3.45 4.49 -0.15
C PHE A 112 4.82 4.91 0.37
N THR A 113 4.83 5.61 1.48
CA THR A 113 6.06 5.98 2.18
C THR A 113 6.71 4.81 2.90
N SER A 114 7.97 4.95 3.25
CA SER A 114 8.62 4.05 4.19
C SER A 114 8.28 4.47 5.61
N THR A 115 7.88 3.53 6.46
CA THR A 115 7.36 3.79 7.80
C THR A 115 8.17 3.03 8.83
N VAL A 116 8.58 3.71 9.89
CA VAL A 116 9.10 3.13 11.13
C VAL A 116 8.02 3.28 12.20
N ASN A 117 7.52 2.17 12.71
CA ASN A 117 6.61 2.15 13.85
C ASN A 117 7.46 2.17 15.13
N VAL A 118 7.49 3.30 15.82
CA VAL A 118 8.23 3.43 17.08
C VAL A 118 7.45 2.77 18.20
N ASN A 119 6.18 3.12 18.37
CA ASN A 119 5.21 2.49 19.24
C ASN A 119 3.79 2.63 18.63
N LYS A 120 2.73 2.38 19.40
CA LYS A 120 1.34 2.51 18.94
C LYS A 120 0.93 3.95 18.56
N ASP A 121 1.57 4.96 19.18
CA ASP A 121 1.22 6.37 19.03
C ASP A 121 2.14 7.10 18.04
N ILE A 122 3.37 6.58 17.82
CA ILE A 122 4.41 7.27 17.04
C ILE A 122 4.77 6.46 15.80
N LYS A 123 4.51 7.05 14.63
CA LYS A 123 4.95 6.57 13.32
C LYS A 123 5.83 7.62 12.66
N ILE A 124 6.98 7.23 12.14
CA ILE A 124 7.88 8.09 11.37
C ILE A 124 7.78 7.69 9.92
N ASN A 125 7.33 8.59 9.07
CA ASN A 125 7.24 8.39 7.63
C ASN A 125 8.31 9.20 6.91
N PHE A 126 8.97 8.59 5.94
CA PHE A 126 9.94 9.28 5.11
C PHE A 126 9.85 8.78 3.67
N SER A 127 10.17 9.68 2.75
CA SER A 127 10.10 9.45 1.32
C SER A 127 11.27 10.13 0.62
N THR A 128 11.74 9.52 -0.44
CA THR A 128 12.66 10.14 -1.41
C THR A 128 11.92 10.52 -2.70
N ASN A 129 10.60 10.71 -2.62
CA ASN A 129 9.72 10.93 -3.77
C ASN A 129 9.90 9.84 -4.86
N GLY A 130 10.10 8.59 -4.41
CA GLY A 130 10.32 7.46 -5.31
C GLY A 130 11.71 7.41 -5.99
N LYS A 131 12.60 8.37 -5.72
CA LYS A 131 13.90 8.47 -6.41
C LYS A 131 14.91 7.41 -5.96
N ASN A 132 14.91 7.03 -4.66
CA ASN A 132 15.90 6.10 -4.13
C ASN A 132 15.32 5.14 -3.07
N ALA A 133 14.79 4.01 -3.54
CA ALA A 133 14.20 3.00 -2.66
C ALA A 133 15.24 2.30 -1.75
N SER A 134 16.49 2.14 -2.24
CA SER A 134 17.57 1.51 -1.46
C SER A 134 17.99 2.40 -0.30
N PHE A 135 18.14 3.68 -0.53
CA PHE A 135 18.44 4.67 0.52
C PHE A 135 17.31 4.76 1.55
N THR A 136 16.07 4.76 1.07
CA THR A 136 14.88 4.73 1.96
C THR A 136 14.87 3.49 2.84
N LYS A 137 15.27 2.33 2.30
CA LYS A 137 15.41 1.08 3.09
C LYS A 137 16.51 1.22 4.14
N LEU A 138 17.67 1.78 3.78
CA LEU A 138 18.80 1.98 4.70
C LEU A 138 18.41 2.89 5.87
N ILE A 139 17.82 4.06 5.59
CA ILE A 139 17.32 4.98 6.62
C ILE A 139 16.36 4.25 7.57
N ARG A 140 15.39 3.48 7.04
CA ARG A 140 14.46 2.72 7.87
C ARG A 140 15.18 1.76 8.81
N MET A 141 16.14 0.99 8.30
CA MET A 141 16.89 0.03 9.11
C MET A 141 17.72 0.71 10.20
N THR A 142 18.36 1.85 9.90
CA THR A 142 19.12 2.66 10.88
C THR A 142 18.21 3.20 11.96
N LEU A 143 17.07 3.80 11.57
CA LEU A 143 16.10 4.35 12.53
C LEU A 143 15.50 3.25 13.43
N GLU A 144 15.17 2.09 12.87
CA GLU A 144 14.66 0.95 13.66
C GLU A 144 15.67 0.47 14.68
N LYS A 145 16.98 0.44 14.33
CA LYS A 145 18.06 -0.06 15.19
C LYS A 145 18.49 0.98 16.24
N ASP A 146 18.78 2.20 15.81
CA ASP A 146 19.57 3.15 16.61
C ASP A 146 18.72 4.22 17.29
N LEU A 147 17.64 4.68 16.65
CA LEU A 147 16.86 5.82 17.15
C LEU A 147 15.55 5.45 17.85
N LYS A 148 15.03 4.25 17.63
CA LYS A 148 13.73 3.85 18.21
C LYS A 148 13.72 3.96 19.73
N LYS A 149 14.77 3.50 20.42
CA LYS A 149 14.88 3.60 21.89
C LYS A 149 14.90 5.05 22.35
N LYS A 150 15.73 5.89 21.72
CA LYS A 150 15.88 7.31 22.06
C LYS A 150 14.56 8.09 21.89
N ILE A 151 13.81 7.80 20.85
CA ILE A 151 12.50 8.44 20.63
C ILE A 151 11.50 8.01 21.71
N ILE A 152 11.48 6.75 22.11
CA ILE A 152 10.62 6.25 23.20
C ILE A 152 10.98 6.94 24.53
N GLU A 153 12.26 7.12 24.84
CA GLU A 153 12.72 7.82 26.03
C GLU A 153 12.27 9.28 26.05
N LEU A 154 12.40 9.98 24.91
CA LEU A 154 11.91 11.36 24.77
C LEU A 154 10.40 11.45 24.95
N TYR A 155 9.64 10.52 24.37
CA TYR A 155 8.19 10.48 24.50
C TYR A 155 7.73 10.30 25.96
N LYS A 156 8.46 9.49 26.74
CA LYS A 156 8.16 9.29 28.17
C LYS A 156 8.40 10.54 29.03
N LYS A 157 9.29 11.45 28.60
CA LYS A 157 9.57 12.70 29.32
C LYS A 157 8.50 13.78 29.12
N VAL A 158 7.66 13.64 28.11
CA VAL A 158 6.63 14.64 27.76
C VAL A 158 5.23 14.19 28.20
N LYS A 159 5.09 12.94 28.60
CA LYS A 159 3.89 12.41 29.24
C LYS A 159 3.95 12.54 30.75
#